data_2da46202b62bcea8608b086a14f1637f
#
_entry.id   2da46202b62bcea8608b086a14f1637f
#
_cell.length_a   1.000
_cell.length_b   1.000
_cell.length_c   1.000
_cell.angle_alpha   90.00
_cell.angle_beta   90.00
_cell.angle_gamma   90.00
#
_symmetry.space_group_name_H-M   'P 1'
#
loop_
_entity.id
_entity.type
_entity.pdbx_description
1 polymer ?
#
loop_
_entity_poly.entity_id
_entity_poly.type
_entity_poly.pdbx_seq_one_letter_code
_entity_poly.pdbx_strand_id
1 'polypeptide(L)'
;MKTIVLGPPGTGKTTTLLNEVDMYLKQTDPDKIGYFSFTQKAAYEARDRAMLKFNLSEDDLPYFRTLHSLAFRRLGIKKEEVMQRRHYEDLGKKMGLIVDYHEYDNEHTGLFTTKSDLLRIIQIAKLRGITPEQQYNLKEHTQDITVKQLKQFVHDLNQYKKDYNLIDFTDM
;
A
#
# COMPACT_ATOMS: atom_id res chain seq x y z
N MET A 1 12.86 12.60 18.17
CA MET A 1 11.70 13.50 18.34
C MET A 1 10.63 13.13 17.33
N LYS A 2 9.34 13.18 17.64
CA LYS A 2 8.23 12.87 16.72
C LYS A 2 7.39 14.13 16.55
N THR A 3 7.29 14.63 15.31
CA THR A 3 6.53 15.84 14.96
C THR A 3 5.33 15.48 14.09
N ILE A 4 4.16 16.04 14.35
CA ILE A 4 2.94 15.88 13.56
C ILE A 4 2.55 17.24 12.99
N VAL A 5 2.45 17.33 11.65
CA VAL A 5 2.02 18.54 10.95
C VAL A 5 0.62 18.33 10.39
N LEU A 6 -0.35 19.08 10.89
CA LEU A 6 -1.76 19.02 10.48
C LEU A 6 -2.13 20.26 9.67
N GLY A 7 -3.01 20.07 8.68
CA GLY A 7 -3.54 21.17 7.87
C GLY A 7 -4.30 20.69 6.65
N PRO A 8 -5.24 21.49 6.13
CA PRO A 8 -5.97 21.20 4.88
C PRO A 8 -5.04 21.19 3.66
N PRO A 9 -5.50 20.76 2.47
CA PRO A 9 -4.75 20.90 1.23
C PRO A 9 -4.29 22.35 0.99
N GLY A 10 -3.10 22.53 0.42
CA GLY A 10 -2.55 23.86 0.09
C GLY A 10 -1.90 24.63 1.24
N THR A 11 -1.88 24.14 2.47
CA THR A 11 -1.30 24.84 3.64
C THR A 11 0.21 24.70 3.81
N GLY A 12 0.91 24.23 2.78
CA GLY A 12 2.38 24.14 2.81
C GLY A 12 2.98 22.97 3.59
N LYS A 13 2.19 21.92 3.91
CA LYS A 13 2.71 20.73 4.63
C LYS A 13 3.95 20.13 3.98
N THR A 14 3.95 19.96 2.67
CA THR A 14 5.12 19.47 1.90
C THR A 14 6.32 20.39 2.06
N THR A 15 6.10 21.71 2.01
CA THR A 15 7.15 22.70 2.23
C THR A 15 7.73 22.61 3.65
N THR A 16 6.89 22.45 4.64
CA THR A 16 7.33 22.23 6.04
C THR A 16 8.18 20.97 6.17
N LEU A 17 7.74 19.84 5.58
CA LEU A 17 8.52 18.60 5.60
C LEU A 17 9.85 18.73 4.86
N LEU A 18 9.90 19.46 3.74
CA LEU A 18 11.15 19.74 3.02
C LEU A 18 12.09 20.68 3.80
N ASN A 19 11.57 21.54 4.66
CA ASN A 19 12.41 22.32 5.58
C ASN A 19 13.02 21.45 6.68
N GLU A 20 12.27 20.43 7.17
CA GLU A 20 12.86 19.42 8.06
C GLU A 20 13.96 18.62 7.36
N VAL A 21 13.75 18.21 6.10
CA VAL A 21 14.80 17.57 5.29
C VAL A 21 16.05 18.45 5.19
N ASP A 22 15.91 19.76 4.98
CA ASP A 22 17.02 20.72 4.95
C ASP A 22 17.85 20.70 6.25
N MET A 23 17.18 20.61 7.39
CA MET A 23 17.87 20.51 8.68
C MET A 23 18.66 19.20 8.82
N TYR A 24 18.11 18.09 8.35
CA TYR A 24 18.80 16.79 8.40
C TYR A 24 19.96 16.72 7.42
N LEU A 25 19.86 17.32 6.24
CA LEU A 25 20.95 17.37 5.24
C LEU A 25 22.22 18.07 5.75
N LYS A 26 22.11 18.90 6.80
CA LYS A 26 23.28 19.51 7.45
C LYS A 26 24.08 18.54 8.32
N GLN A 27 23.51 17.38 8.63
CA GLN A 27 24.07 16.43 9.60
C GLN A 27 24.15 14.98 9.05
N THR A 28 23.55 14.72 7.90
CA THR A 28 23.36 13.38 7.37
C THR A 28 23.38 13.41 5.85
N ASP A 29 23.95 12.38 5.25
CA ASP A 29 23.97 12.22 3.80
C ASP A 29 22.54 12.06 3.24
N PRO A 30 22.25 12.57 2.05
CA PRO A 30 20.91 12.54 1.45
C PRO A 30 20.35 11.12 1.31
N ASP A 31 21.20 10.14 1.01
CA ASP A 31 20.83 8.72 0.85
C ASP A 31 20.40 8.04 2.15
N LYS A 32 20.54 8.71 3.29
CA LYS A 32 20.08 8.25 4.62
C LYS A 32 18.75 8.89 5.05
N ILE A 33 18.21 9.81 4.24
CA ILE A 33 16.98 10.52 4.54
C ILE A 33 15.82 9.90 3.75
N GLY A 34 14.76 9.46 4.45
CA GLY A 34 13.57 8.93 3.83
C GLY A 34 12.41 9.92 3.82
N TYR A 35 11.79 10.10 2.66
CA TYR A 35 10.54 10.83 2.49
C TYR A 35 9.50 9.90 1.86
N PHE A 36 8.43 9.60 2.61
CA PHE A 36 7.44 8.63 2.18
C PHE A 36 6.07 9.27 1.96
N SER A 37 5.41 8.87 0.88
CA SER A 37 4.05 9.27 0.56
C SER A 37 3.19 8.04 0.25
N PHE A 38 1.86 8.22 0.31
CA PHE A 38 0.92 7.18 -0.10
C PHE A 38 0.84 7.02 -1.62
N THR A 39 1.04 8.11 -2.38
CA THR A 39 0.95 8.09 -3.84
C THR A 39 2.31 8.32 -4.49
N GLN A 40 2.52 7.71 -5.65
CA GLN A 40 3.74 7.91 -6.44
C GLN A 40 3.88 9.37 -6.86
N LYS A 41 2.78 10.00 -7.30
CA LYS A 41 2.76 11.41 -7.71
C LYS A 41 3.28 12.33 -6.60
N ALA A 42 2.76 12.18 -5.38
CA ALA A 42 3.21 13.00 -4.26
C ALA A 42 4.66 12.71 -3.85
N ALA A 43 5.11 11.46 -3.96
CA ALA A 43 6.50 11.10 -3.71
C ALA A 43 7.45 11.72 -4.74
N TYR A 44 7.10 11.65 -6.03
CA TYR A 44 7.90 12.24 -7.12
C TYR A 44 7.91 13.77 -7.05
N GLU A 45 6.75 14.40 -6.80
CA GLU A 45 6.69 15.85 -6.61
C GLU A 45 7.59 16.32 -5.46
N ALA A 46 7.59 15.60 -4.34
CA ALA A 46 8.47 15.93 -3.21
C ALA A 46 9.94 15.72 -3.57
N ARG A 47 10.28 14.66 -4.30
CA ARG A 47 11.64 14.39 -4.79
C ARG A 47 12.11 15.49 -5.72
N ASP A 48 11.32 15.84 -6.72
CA ASP A 48 11.67 16.87 -7.71
C ASP A 48 11.89 18.24 -7.04
N ARG A 49 11.05 18.60 -6.07
CA ARG A 49 11.23 19.79 -5.24
C ARG A 49 12.51 19.75 -4.40
N ALA A 50 12.84 18.57 -3.84
CA ALA A 50 14.07 18.40 -3.07
C ALA A 50 15.31 18.51 -3.96
N MET A 51 15.29 17.89 -5.15
CA MET A 51 16.37 17.99 -6.14
C MET A 51 16.66 19.46 -6.49
N LEU A 52 15.61 20.22 -6.82
CA LEU A 52 15.75 21.66 -7.14
C LEU A 52 16.20 22.50 -5.95
N LYS A 53 15.65 22.26 -4.77
CA LYS A 53 15.91 23.06 -3.57
C LYS A 53 17.32 22.84 -3.03
N PHE A 54 17.81 21.60 -3.09
CA PHE A 54 19.07 21.20 -2.45
C PHE A 54 20.20 20.92 -3.46
N ASN A 55 19.93 21.13 -4.76
CA ASN A 55 20.87 20.83 -5.85
C ASN A 55 21.37 19.37 -5.79
N LEU A 56 20.44 18.43 -5.63
CA LEU A 56 20.69 16.98 -5.55
C LEU A 56 20.22 16.29 -6.84
N SER A 57 20.76 15.10 -7.11
CA SER A 57 20.33 14.22 -8.17
C SER A 57 19.25 13.24 -7.69
N GLU A 58 18.63 12.49 -8.60
CA GLU A 58 17.70 11.41 -8.25
C GLU A 58 18.40 10.29 -7.47
N ASP A 59 19.66 10.01 -7.80
CA ASP A 59 20.44 8.97 -7.15
C ASP A 59 20.78 9.31 -5.68
N ASP A 60 20.82 10.59 -5.34
CA ASP A 60 21.03 11.07 -3.97
C ASP A 60 19.78 10.86 -3.09
N LEU A 61 18.59 10.65 -3.69
CA LEU A 61 17.31 10.58 -2.99
C LEU A 61 16.62 9.20 -3.14
N PRO A 62 17.32 8.09 -2.86
CA PRO A 62 16.80 6.73 -3.11
C PRO A 62 15.57 6.37 -2.27
N TYR A 63 15.30 7.11 -1.21
CA TYR A 63 14.18 6.89 -0.28
C TYR A 63 13.07 7.96 -0.36
N PHE A 64 13.03 8.77 -1.41
CA PHE A 64 11.90 9.64 -1.74
C PHE A 64 10.89 8.87 -2.59
N ARG A 65 10.02 8.09 -1.94
CA ARG A 65 9.14 7.10 -2.59
C ARG A 65 7.91 6.75 -1.78
N THR A 66 7.08 5.85 -2.29
CA THR A 66 5.98 5.29 -1.51
C THR A 66 6.47 4.18 -0.57
N LEU A 67 5.73 3.93 0.53
CA LEU A 67 6.03 2.82 1.44
C LEU A 67 6.03 1.47 0.73
N HIS A 68 5.08 1.23 -0.19
CA HIS A 68 5.05 0.00 -0.99
C HIS A 68 6.31 -0.14 -1.86
N SER A 69 6.75 0.93 -2.51
CA SER A 69 8.01 0.91 -3.29
C SER A 69 9.24 0.62 -2.42
N LEU A 70 9.24 1.09 -1.16
CA LEU A 70 10.29 0.72 -0.20
C LEU A 70 10.22 -0.76 0.16
N ALA A 71 9.01 -1.27 0.47
CA ALA A 71 8.79 -2.68 0.81
C ALA A 71 9.24 -3.60 -0.33
N PHE A 72 8.84 -3.32 -1.58
CA PHE A 72 9.29 -4.03 -2.78
C PHE A 72 10.82 -4.15 -2.82
N ARG A 73 11.51 -3.01 -2.68
CA ARG A 73 12.97 -2.97 -2.74
C ARG A 73 13.63 -3.75 -1.60
N ARG A 74 13.11 -3.62 -0.37
CA ARG A 74 13.64 -4.27 0.82
C ARG A 74 13.44 -5.78 0.82
N LEU A 75 12.30 -6.23 0.31
CA LEU A 75 11.95 -7.65 0.21
C LEU A 75 12.49 -8.32 -1.06
N GLY A 76 13.04 -7.54 -2.00
CA GLY A 76 13.53 -8.07 -3.28
C GLY A 76 12.43 -8.65 -4.17
N ILE A 77 11.17 -8.19 -3.97
CA ILE A 77 9.99 -8.70 -4.67
C ILE A 77 9.98 -8.19 -6.11
N LYS A 78 9.67 -9.09 -7.04
CA LYS A 78 9.44 -8.74 -8.45
C LYS A 78 7.96 -8.42 -8.68
N LYS A 79 7.68 -7.60 -9.69
CA LYS A 79 6.30 -7.21 -10.03
C LYS A 79 5.41 -8.43 -10.35
N GLU A 80 5.99 -9.46 -10.93
CA GLU A 80 5.33 -10.71 -11.29
C GLU A 80 4.92 -11.55 -10.07
N GLU A 81 5.57 -11.34 -8.92
CA GLU A 81 5.28 -12.03 -7.66
C GLU A 81 4.15 -11.35 -6.87
N VAL A 82 3.59 -10.25 -7.39
CA VAL A 82 2.48 -9.54 -6.74
C VAL A 82 1.16 -9.91 -7.40
N MET A 83 0.17 -10.20 -6.57
CA MET A 83 -1.18 -10.45 -7.02
C MET A 83 -1.73 -9.24 -7.79
N GLN A 84 -2.18 -9.50 -9.02
CA GLN A 84 -2.81 -8.55 -9.92
C GLN A 84 -4.28 -8.92 -10.10
N ARG A 85 -5.07 -8.03 -10.69
CA ARG A 85 -6.48 -8.22 -10.99
C ARG A 85 -6.79 -9.60 -11.59
N ARG A 86 -6.01 -10.04 -12.57
CA ARG A 86 -6.18 -11.36 -13.22
C ARG A 86 -6.13 -12.54 -12.24
N HIS A 87 -5.30 -12.45 -11.20
CA HIS A 87 -5.17 -13.52 -10.21
C HIS A 87 -6.42 -13.60 -9.31
N TYR A 88 -7.00 -12.46 -8.93
CA TYR A 88 -8.26 -12.43 -8.18
C TYR A 88 -9.44 -12.91 -9.02
N GLU A 89 -9.50 -12.54 -10.32
CA GLU A 89 -10.51 -13.03 -11.25
C GLU A 89 -10.40 -14.55 -11.47
N ASP A 90 -9.18 -15.09 -11.58
CA ASP A 90 -8.94 -16.54 -11.72
C ASP A 90 -9.37 -17.28 -10.44
N LEU A 91 -8.98 -16.79 -9.28
CA LEU A 91 -9.41 -17.33 -7.98
C LEU A 91 -10.94 -17.31 -7.86
N GLY A 92 -11.58 -16.20 -8.20
CA GLY A 92 -13.02 -16.06 -8.19
C GLY A 92 -13.73 -17.08 -9.10
N LYS A 93 -13.24 -17.26 -10.33
CA LYS A 93 -13.75 -18.27 -11.27
C LYS A 93 -13.67 -19.69 -10.70
N LYS A 94 -12.53 -20.05 -10.09
CA LYS A 94 -12.32 -21.37 -9.47
C LYS A 94 -13.30 -21.64 -8.33
N MET A 95 -13.70 -20.60 -7.62
CA MET A 95 -14.62 -20.68 -6.48
C MET A 95 -16.10 -20.47 -6.88
N GLY A 96 -16.41 -20.15 -8.13
CA GLY A 96 -17.75 -19.73 -8.55
C GLY A 96 -18.21 -18.40 -7.93
N LEU A 97 -17.27 -17.52 -7.62
CA LEU A 97 -17.51 -16.22 -7.00
C LEU A 97 -17.10 -15.09 -7.95
N ILE A 98 -17.83 -13.98 -7.89
CA ILE A 98 -17.40 -12.74 -8.55
C ILE A 98 -16.48 -12.01 -7.56
N VAL A 99 -15.17 -12.06 -7.84
CA VAL A 99 -14.19 -11.30 -7.10
C VAL A 99 -13.83 -10.09 -7.96
N ASP A 100 -14.49 -8.97 -7.68
CA ASP A 100 -14.24 -7.71 -8.36
C ASP A 100 -13.09 -6.98 -7.65
N TYR A 101 -11.97 -6.92 -8.33
CA TYR A 101 -10.78 -6.20 -7.90
C TYR A 101 -10.56 -5.03 -8.84
N HIS A 102 -10.80 -3.83 -8.36
CA HIS A 102 -10.46 -2.62 -9.07
C HIS A 102 -9.12 -2.10 -8.57
N GLU A 103 -8.13 -2.20 -9.43
CA GLU A 103 -6.95 -1.37 -9.32
C GLU A 103 -7.40 0.05 -9.72
N TYR A 104 -7.71 0.89 -8.73
CA TYR A 104 -7.89 2.31 -9.03
C TYR A 104 -6.57 2.83 -9.59
N ASP A 105 -6.69 3.51 -10.73
CA ASP A 105 -5.61 4.26 -11.35
C ASP A 105 -4.93 5.10 -10.25
N ASN A 106 -3.70 4.70 -9.92
CA ASN A 106 -3.04 4.96 -8.63
C ASN A 106 -2.59 6.40 -8.41
N GLU A 107 -3.18 7.35 -9.11
CA GLU A 107 -2.77 8.74 -8.93
C GLU A 107 -3.17 9.33 -7.57
N HIS A 108 -4.15 8.77 -6.85
CA HIS A 108 -4.73 9.49 -5.72
C HIS A 108 -4.73 8.79 -4.36
N THR A 109 -4.74 7.48 -4.22
CA THR A 109 -4.90 6.89 -2.88
C THR A 109 -4.01 5.70 -2.55
N GLY A 110 -3.45 4.97 -3.53
CA GLY A 110 -2.71 3.73 -3.26
C GLY A 110 -3.53 2.63 -2.53
N LEU A 111 -4.82 2.86 -2.33
CA LEU A 111 -5.75 1.92 -1.71
C LEU A 111 -6.50 1.17 -2.80
N PHE A 112 -6.47 -0.15 -2.71
CA PHE A 112 -7.27 -1.00 -3.57
C PHE A 112 -8.71 -0.95 -3.11
N THR A 113 -9.63 -0.72 -4.03
CA THR A 113 -11.05 -0.88 -3.75
C THR A 113 -11.53 -2.18 -4.38
N THR A 114 -12.28 -2.92 -3.63
CA THR A 114 -12.97 -4.11 -4.09
C THR A 114 -14.44 -4.03 -3.71
N LYS A 115 -15.32 -4.48 -4.59
CA LYS A 115 -16.74 -4.69 -4.27
C LYS A 115 -16.97 -6.03 -3.57
N SER A 116 -15.94 -6.90 -3.54
CA SER A 116 -16.03 -8.19 -2.84
C SER A 116 -15.83 -7.98 -1.35
N ASP A 117 -16.88 -8.18 -0.56
CA ASP A 117 -16.80 -8.10 0.90
C ASP A 117 -15.83 -9.15 1.48
N LEU A 118 -15.65 -10.30 0.84
CA LEU A 118 -14.68 -11.32 1.25
C LEU A 118 -13.25 -10.77 1.23
N LEU A 119 -12.83 -10.14 0.12
CA LEU A 119 -11.51 -9.51 0.04
C LEU A 119 -11.39 -8.35 1.02
N ARG A 120 -12.43 -7.50 1.11
CA ARG A 120 -12.43 -6.33 1.99
C ARG A 120 -12.27 -6.73 3.46
N ILE A 121 -12.98 -7.78 3.92
CA ILE A 121 -12.86 -8.30 5.29
C ILE A 121 -11.42 -8.74 5.55
N ILE A 122 -10.80 -9.50 4.63
CA ILE A 122 -9.42 -9.98 4.78
C ILE A 122 -8.43 -8.81 4.84
N GLN A 123 -8.56 -7.85 3.92
CA GLN A 123 -7.65 -6.69 3.86
C GLN A 123 -7.75 -5.83 5.12
N ILE A 124 -8.97 -5.51 5.57
CA ILE A 124 -9.17 -4.72 6.79
C ILE A 124 -8.69 -5.49 8.02
N ALA A 125 -8.93 -6.80 8.10
CA ALA A 125 -8.43 -7.62 9.20
C ALA A 125 -6.90 -7.54 9.31
N LYS A 126 -6.19 -7.69 8.20
CA LYS A 126 -4.71 -7.54 8.18
C LYS A 126 -4.26 -6.15 8.62
N LEU A 127 -4.87 -5.09 8.10
CA LEU A 127 -4.55 -3.71 8.51
C LEU A 127 -4.82 -3.42 9.98
N ARG A 128 -5.82 -4.07 10.57
CA ARG A 128 -6.17 -3.96 12.00
C ARG A 128 -5.37 -4.91 12.89
N GLY A 129 -4.61 -5.85 12.31
CA GLY A 129 -3.90 -6.88 13.07
C GLY A 129 -4.83 -7.87 13.79
N ILE A 130 -6.02 -8.13 13.25
CA ILE A 130 -7.01 -9.06 13.78
C ILE A 130 -7.31 -10.19 12.78
N THR A 131 -8.01 -11.24 13.22
CA THR A 131 -8.38 -12.32 12.29
C THR A 131 -9.53 -11.92 11.37
N PRO A 132 -9.66 -12.55 10.17
CA PRO A 132 -10.80 -12.31 9.28
C PRO A 132 -12.15 -12.59 9.97
N GLU A 133 -12.23 -13.57 10.87
CA GLU A 133 -13.45 -13.88 11.63
C GLU A 133 -13.78 -12.77 12.64
N GLN A 134 -12.78 -12.20 13.30
CA GLN A 134 -12.99 -11.05 14.19
C GLN A 134 -13.51 -9.85 13.40
N GLN A 135 -12.93 -9.57 12.24
CA GLN A 135 -13.39 -8.50 11.36
C GLN A 135 -14.83 -8.75 10.86
N TYR A 136 -15.16 -9.98 10.49
CA TYR A 136 -16.50 -10.37 10.06
C TYR A 136 -17.54 -10.10 11.17
N ASN A 137 -17.22 -10.41 12.42
CA ASN A 137 -18.11 -10.23 13.56
C ASN A 137 -18.41 -8.75 13.88
N LEU A 138 -17.62 -7.81 13.36
CA LEU A 138 -17.92 -6.37 13.46
C LEU A 138 -19.08 -5.93 12.56
N LYS A 139 -19.58 -6.83 11.68
CA LYS A 139 -20.71 -6.60 10.76
C LYS A 139 -20.55 -5.37 9.86
N GLU A 140 -19.31 -5.08 9.48
CA GLU A 140 -18.97 -3.99 8.56
C GLU A 140 -18.97 -4.45 7.08
N HIS A 141 -19.82 -5.43 6.74
CA HIS A 141 -20.01 -5.96 5.38
C HIS A 141 -21.47 -5.84 4.95
N THR A 142 -21.69 -5.73 3.64
CA THR A 142 -23.02 -5.51 3.05
C THR A 142 -23.59 -6.74 2.37
N GLN A 143 -22.73 -7.66 1.94
CA GLN A 143 -23.13 -8.90 1.26
C GLN A 143 -23.53 -9.97 2.30
N ASP A 144 -24.48 -10.82 1.92
CA ASP A 144 -24.86 -11.99 2.73
C ASP A 144 -23.78 -13.08 2.59
N ILE A 145 -22.81 -13.00 3.48
CA ILE A 145 -21.65 -13.90 3.53
C ILE A 145 -21.71 -14.71 4.82
N THR A 146 -21.52 -16.00 4.71
CA THR A 146 -21.38 -16.88 5.89
C THR A 146 -19.94 -16.98 6.35
N VAL A 147 -19.71 -17.21 7.64
CA VAL A 147 -18.37 -17.48 8.20
C VAL A 147 -17.69 -18.66 7.49
N LYS A 148 -18.47 -19.66 7.07
CA LYS A 148 -17.96 -20.82 6.33
C LYS A 148 -17.38 -20.40 4.98
N GLN A 149 -18.08 -19.55 4.23
CA GLN A 149 -17.60 -19.00 2.95
C GLN A 149 -16.34 -18.16 3.15
N LEU A 150 -16.30 -17.32 4.18
CA LEU A 150 -15.12 -16.54 4.51
C LEU A 150 -13.90 -17.43 4.80
N LYS A 151 -14.06 -18.44 5.66
CA LYS A 151 -12.96 -19.38 5.98
C LYS A 151 -12.46 -20.13 4.76
N GLN A 152 -13.36 -20.59 3.92
CA GLN A 152 -12.99 -21.25 2.66
C GLN A 152 -12.22 -20.29 1.74
N PHE A 153 -12.72 -19.06 1.58
CA PHE A 153 -12.06 -18.07 0.74
C PHE A 153 -10.67 -17.70 1.27
N VAL A 154 -10.50 -17.53 2.58
CA VAL A 154 -9.18 -17.28 3.21
C VAL A 154 -8.22 -18.43 2.92
N HIS A 155 -8.68 -19.68 3.07
CA HIS A 155 -7.90 -20.87 2.77
C HIS A 155 -7.45 -20.89 1.30
N ASP A 156 -8.39 -20.73 0.38
CA ASP A 156 -8.13 -20.82 -1.06
C ASP A 156 -7.26 -19.68 -1.57
N LEU A 157 -7.44 -18.45 -1.03
CA LEU A 157 -6.58 -17.31 -1.33
C LEU A 157 -5.12 -17.56 -0.87
N ASN A 158 -4.95 -18.07 0.34
CA ASN A 158 -3.61 -18.37 0.85
C ASN A 158 -2.95 -19.52 0.09
N GLN A 159 -3.72 -20.56 -0.27
CA GLN A 159 -3.23 -21.67 -1.08
C GLN A 159 -2.83 -21.18 -2.48
N TYR A 160 -3.68 -20.37 -3.13
CA TYR A 160 -3.41 -19.78 -4.43
C TYR A 160 -2.10 -18.96 -4.41
N LYS A 161 -1.92 -18.10 -3.40
CA LYS A 161 -0.68 -17.34 -3.24
C LYS A 161 0.54 -18.24 -3.13
N LYS A 162 0.43 -19.31 -2.35
CA LYS A 162 1.51 -20.28 -2.15
C LYS A 162 1.84 -21.04 -3.44
N ASP A 163 0.82 -21.52 -4.17
CA ASP A 163 1.00 -22.32 -5.37
C ASP A 163 1.65 -21.53 -6.51
N TYR A 164 1.37 -20.23 -6.58
CA TYR A 164 1.91 -19.33 -7.61
C TYR A 164 3.05 -18.44 -7.13
N ASN A 165 3.53 -18.62 -5.90
CA ASN A 165 4.53 -17.76 -5.26
C ASN A 165 4.18 -16.28 -5.33
N LEU A 166 2.96 -15.94 -4.90
CA LEU A 166 2.41 -14.59 -4.97
C LEU A 166 2.23 -14.01 -3.58
N ILE A 167 2.35 -12.68 -3.51
CA ILE A 167 1.96 -11.89 -2.34
C ILE A 167 0.98 -10.79 -2.76
N ASP A 168 0.18 -10.30 -1.86
CA ASP A 168 -0.61 -9.08 -2.09
C ASP A 168 -0.03 -7.87 -1.34
N PHE A 169 -0.57 -6.69 -1.63
CA PHE A 169 -0.09 -5.45 -1.01
C PHE A 169 -0.31 -5.40 0.52
N THR A 170 -1.22 -6.19 1.05
CA THR A 170 -1.45 -6.26 2.49
C THR A 170 -0.53 -7.28 3.19
N ASP A 171 0.25 -8.04 2.45
CA ASP A 171 1.30 -8.93 2.97
C ASP A 171 2.65 -8.20 3.18
N MET A 172 2.80 -7.01 2.59
CA MET A 172 4.01 -6.17 2.67
C MET A 172 3.98 -5.25 3.88
#